data_4cfd2edc9bd5f5a35c415c30f8d9b99a
#
_entry.id   4cfd2edc9bd5f5a35c415c30f8d9b99a
#
_cell.length_a   1.000
_cell.length_b   1.000
_cell.length_c   1.000
_cell.angle_alpha   90.00
_cell.angle_beta   90.00
_cell.angle_gamma   90.00
#
_symmetry.space_group_name_H-M   'P 1'
#
loop_
_entity.id
_entity.type
_entity.pdbx_description
1 polymer ?
#
loop_
_entity_poly.entity_id
_entity_poly.type
_entity_poly.pdbx_seq_one_letter_code
_entity_poly.pdbx_strand_id
1 'polypeptide(L)'
;AGKHTFSLKEKSAGSRNYRLTLEMTANPIWYVVQALPKLQQPAHENATDIIAAYYVNAIASCIANANPAIINAILQWKKDNSQDVVSPLYKNPELKSILAEATPWAIEAQNETERMQSLSELFDENRLEYLQKEALKKLAELQTTEGGWCWFKNMPANRFITLNILTAMQRITLYAQKQSNEQEKRMQFKAIQYLDKEVIKEYKKNSKHISYEQILYLYVRSLYNDIPLGDALEAHKHLMQLAIRQWGRSSFYEKALLATIFQRHGFKEQAQKIIESLRQYAIVTPEYGMYWPNNQNIVF
;
A
#
# COMPACT_ATOMS: atom_id res chain seq x y z
N ALA A 1 -27.60 12.30 -3.78
CA ALA A 1 -27.29 13.51 -4.57
C ALA A 1 -27.16 14.69 -3.60
N GLY A 2 -25.98 15.27 -3.49
CA GLY A 2 -25.72 16.43 -2.65
C GLY A 2 -25.66 17.70 -3.52
N LYS A 3 -26.16 18.81 -3.01
CA LYS A 3 -26.00 20.15 -3.61
C LYS A 3 -24.92 20.87 -2.81
N HIS A 4 -23.84 21.26 -3.44
CA HIS A 4 -22.82 22.10 -2.85
C HIS A 4 -22.91 23.49 -3.49
N THR A 5 -22.93 24.53 -2.66
CA THR A 5 -22.96 25.89 -3.11
C THR A 5 -21.66 26.58 -2.69
N PHE A 6 -20.94 27.09 -3.66
CA PHE A 6 -19.71 27.84 -3.43
C PHE A 6 -19.99 29.32 -3.63
N SER A 7 -19.58 30.15 -2.67
CA SER A 7 -19.63 31.61 -2.81
C SER A 7 -18.22 32.11 -3.12
N LEU A 8 -18.06 32.70 -4.28
CA LEU A 8 -16.80 33.38 -4.63
C LEU A 8 -16.87 34.77 -4.00
N LYS A 9 -15.98 35.09 -3.07
CA LYS A 9 -15.86 36.42 -2.49
C LYS A 9 -15.53 37.44 -3.58
N GLU A 10 -16.18 38.58 -3.54
CA GLU A 10 -15.86 39.70 -4.41
C GLU A 10 -14.37 40.07 -4.24
N LYS A 11 -13.71 40.29 -5.35
CA LYS A 11 -12.32 40.68 -5.39
C LYS A 11 -12.19 42.21 -5.26
N SER A 12 -11.03 42.66 -4.83
CA SER A 12 -10.69 44.08 -4.76
C SER A 12 -10.88 44.77 -6.11
N ALA A 13 -11.27 46.04 -6.09
CA ALA A 13 -11.41 46.86 -7.30
C ALA A 13 -10.10 46.82 -8.12
N GLY A 14 -10.22 46.51 -9.41
CA GLY A 14 -9.07 46.38 -10.33
C GLY A 14 -8.57 44.96 -10.59
N SER A 15 -9.03 43.94 -9.87
CA SER A 15 -8.68 42.54 -10.18
C SER A 15 -9.58 41.98 -11.30
N ARG A 16 -9.01 41.36 -12.32
CA ARG A 16 -9.73 40.62 -13.37
C ARG A 16 -9.61 39.12 -13.15
N ASN A 17 -10.73 38.38 -13.22
CA ASN A 17 -10.69 36.92 -13.24
C ASN A 17 -10.17 36.48 -14.60
N TYR A 18 -9.08 35.75 -14.61
CA TYR A 18 -8.48 35.18 -15.82
C TYR A 18 -9.05 33.81 -16.13
N ARG A 19 -9.15 32.95 -15.12
CA ARG A 19 -9.65 31.59 -15.25
C ARG A 19 -10.29 31.14 -13.94
N LEU A 20 -11.39 30.40 -14.04
CA LEU A 20 -11.97 29.62 -12.95
C LEU A 20 -11.88 28.15 -13.34
N THR A 21 -11.21 27.35 -12.53
CA THR A 21 -11.16 25.89 -12.71
C THR A 21 -11.90 25.23 -11.56
N LEU A 22 -12.85 24.36 -11.88
CA LEU A 22 -13.53 23.52 -10.91
C LEU A 22 -13.15 22.06 -11.18
N GLU A 23 -12.41 21.46 -10.24
CA GLU A 23 -12.14 20.04 -10.27
C GLU A 23 -13.15 19.31 -9.41
N MET A 24 -13.77 18.28 -9.96
CA MET A 24 -14.69 17.42 -9.24
C MET A 24 -14.31 15.97 -9.43
N THR A 25 -13.92 15.33 -8.33
CA THR A 25 -13.60 13.89 -8.31
C THR A 25 -14.71 13.13 -7.59
N ALA A 26 -15.49 12.36 -8.33
CA ALA A 26 -16.61 11.59 -7.80
C ALA A 26 -16.16 10.43 -6.90
N ASN A 27 -14.96 9.90 -7.15
CA ASN A 27 -14.38 8.79 -6.38
C ASN A 27 -12.99 9.16 -5.85
N PRO A 28 -12.80 9.26 -4.52
CA PRO A 28 -11.50 9.61 -3.94
C PRO A 28 -10.37 8.61 -4.26
N ILE A 29 -10.69 7.37 -4.67
CA ILE A 29 -9.71 6.38 -5.13
C ILE A 29 -8.90 6.92 -6.32
N TRP A 30 -9.46 7.82 -7.11
CA TRP A 30 -8.74 8.45 -8.22
C TRP A 30 -7.48 9.20 -7.80
N TYR A 31 -7.50 9.84 -6.62
CA TYR A 31 -6.30 10.47 -6.07
C TYR A 31 -5.20 9.46 -5.73
N VAL A 32 -5.59 8.27 -5.27
CA VAL A 32 -4.65 7.16 -5.04
C VAL A 32 -4.01 6.73 -6.36
N VAL A 33 -4.82 6.54 -7.41
CA VAL A 33 -4.31 6.16 -8.74
C VAL A 33 -3.32 7.21 -9.27
N GLN A 34 -3.60 8.50 -9.08
CA GLN A 34 -2.69 9.58 -9.47
C GLN A 34 -1.37 9.61 -8.67
N ALA A 35 -1.34 9.06 -7.47
CA ALA A 35 -0.13 8.97 -6.66
C ALA A 35 0.76 7.77 -7.02
N LEU A 36 0.20 6.70 -7.64
CA LEU A 36 0.93 5.47 -7.96
C LEU A 36 2.20 5.70 -8.80
N PRO A 37 2.25 6.58 -9.82
CA PRO A 37 3.44 6.77 -10.63
C PRO A 37 4.70 7.13 -9.82
N LYS A 38 4.52 7.89 -8.74
CA LYS A 38 5.64 8.29 -7.86
C LYS A 38 6.20 7.12 -7.04
N LEU A 39 5.42 6.06 -6.87
CA LEU A 39 5.76 4.89 -6.06
C LEU A 39 6.18 3.68 -6.91
N GLN A 40 6.15 3.79 -8.25
CA GLN A 40 6.51 2.67 -9.15
C GLN A 40 7.96 2.22 -9.03
N GLN A 41 8.85 3.14 -8.68
CA GLN A 41 10.25 2.83 -8.49
C GLN A 41 10.64 3.07 -7.04
N PRO A 42 11.49 2.21 -6.45
CA PRO A 42 11.92 2.41 -5.08
C PRO A 42 12.75 3.70 -4.99
N ALA A 43 12.45 4.53 -3.99
CA ALA A 43 13.24 5.74 -3.73
C ALA A 43 14.66 5.41 -3.26
N HIS A 44 14.80 4.29 -2.54
CA HIS A 44 16.06 3.77 -2.05
C HIS A 44 16.13 2.26 -2.28
N GLU A 45 17.34 1.71 -2.34
CA GLU A 45 17.55 0.27 -2.50
C GLU A 45 17.44 -0.48 -1.15
N ASN A 46 16.31 -0.32 -0.49
CA ASN A 46 15.97 -1.05 0.73
C ASN A 46 14.75 -1.94 0.52
N ALA A 47 14.59 -2.94 1.38
CA ALA A 47 13.55 -3.95 1.24
C ALA A 47 12.12 -3.37 1.26
N THR A 48 11.88 -2.31 2.06
CA THR A 48 10.55 -1.70 2.19
C THR A 48 10.16 -0.91 0.95
N ASP A 49 11.08 -0.14 0.37
CA ASP A 49 10.80 0.63 -0.85
C ASP A 49 10.65 -0.31 -2.05
N ILE A 50 11.46 -1.38 -2.11
CA ILE A 50 11.37 -2.37 -3.20
C ILE A 50 10.05 -3.13 -3.16
N ILE A 51 9.61 -3.60 -1.97
CA ILE A 51 8.30 -4.29 -1.88
C ILE A 51 7.13 -3.34 -2.10
N ALA A 52 7.23 -2.08 -1.70
CA ALA A 52 6.22 -1.06 -1.99
C ALA A 52 6.09 -0.82 -3.49
N ALA A 53 7.21 -0.66 -4.21
CA ALA A 53 7.21 -0.52 -5.67
C ALA A 53 6.64 -1.77 -6.36
N TYR A 54 7.01 -2.96 -5.92
CA TYR A 54 6.43 -4.20 -6.43
C TYR A 54 4.90 -4.24 -6.24
N TYR A 55 4.42 -3.87 -5.05
CA TYR A 55 3.00 -3.82 -4.71
C TYR A 55 2.23 -2.84 -5.59
N VAL A 56 2.77 -1.63 -5.78
CA VAL A 56 2.20 -0.59 -6.63
C VAL A 56 2.08 -1.06 -8.09
N ASN A 57 3.15 -1.64 -8.64
CA ASN A 57 3.14 -2.13 -10.02
C ASN A 57 2.17 -3.31 -10.21
N ALA A 58 2.00 -4.17 -9.21
CA ALA A 58 1.02 -5.25 -9.25
C ALA A 58 -0.43 -4.72 -9.21
N ILE A 59 -0.70 -3.70 -8.39
CA ILE A 59 -2.02 -3.03 -8.36
C ILE A 59 -2.29 -2.31 -9.68
N ALA A 60 -1.31 -1.60 -10.24
CA ALA A 60 -1.46 -0.94 -11.53
C ALA A 60 -1.83 -1.94 -12.64
N SER A 61 -1.16 -3.10 -12.69
CA SER A 61 -1.52 -4.20 -13.61
C SER A 61 -2.95 -4.70 -13.39
N CYS A 62 -3.37 -4.84 -12.13
CA CYS A 62 -4.73 -5.27 -11.79
C CYS A 62 -5.78 -4.26 -12.27
N ILE A 63 -5.55 -2.96 -12.06
CA ILE A 63 -6.43 -1.88 -12.51
C ILE A 63 -6.52 -1.87 -14.03
N ALA A 64 -5.38 -2.00 -14.73
CA ALA A 64 -5.32 -2.06 -16.18
C ALA A 64 -6.16 -3.22 -16.74
N ASN A 65 -5.99 -4.41 -16.18
CA ASN A 65 -6.71 -5.60 -16.63
C ASN A 65 -8.21 -5.55 -16.31
N ALA A 66 -8.58 -4.95 -15.17
CA ALA A 66 -9.99 -4.83 -14.77
C ALA A 66 -10.77 -3.77 -15.56
N ASN A 67 -10.09 -2.77 -16.13
CA ASN A 67 -10.71 -1.63 -16.78
C ASN A 67 -10.04 -1.24 -18.10
N PRO A 68 -10.07 -2.10 -19.13
CA PRO A 68 -9.42 -1.83 -20.42
C PRO A 68 -9.90 -0.54 -21.11
N ALA A 69 -11.17 -0.16 -20.89
CA ALA A 69 -11.73 1.06 -21.46
C ALA A 69 -11.05 2.34 -20.91
N ILE A 70 -10.71 2.35 -19.61
CA ILE A 70 -9.99 3.48 -18.99
C ILE A 70 -8.58 3.57 -19.56
N ILE A 71 -7.90 2.43 -19.70
CA ILE A 71 -6.55 2.37 -20.25
C ILE A 71 -6.55 2.86 -21.69
N ASN A 72 -7.48 2.38 -22.50
CA ASN A 72 -7.63 2.84 -23.89
C ASN A 72 -7.89 4.34 -23.98
N ALA A 73 -8.72 4.90 -23.11
CA ALA A 73 -8.96 6.34 -23.04
C ALA A 73 -7.68 7.13 -22.70
N ILE A 74 -6.87 6.66 -21.74
CA ILE A 74 -5.59 7.27 -21.37
C ILE A 74 -4.59 7.18 -22.52
N LEU A 75 -4.50 6.04 -23.20
CA LEU A 75 -3.61 5.83 -24.34
C LEU A 75 -4.04 6.66 -25.57
N GLN A 76 -5.34 6.78 -25.81
CA GLN A 76 -5.89 7.63 -26.85
C GLN A 76 -5.57 9.10 -26.56
N TRP A 77 -5.80 9.54 -25.33
CA TRP A 77 -5.43 10.89 -24.88
C TRP A 77 -3.93 11.16 -25.11
N LYS A 78 -3.04 10.19 -24.84
CA LYS A 78 -1.60 10.30 -25.12
C LYS A 78 -1.32 10.49 -26.63
N LYS A 79 -2.03 9.77 -27.50
CA LYS A 79 -1.90 9.93 -28.96
C LYS A 79 -2.37 11.30 -29.42
N ASP A 80 -3.54 11.73 -28.97
CA ASP A 80 -4.17 12.98 -29.41
C ASP A 80 -3.40 14.22 -28.92
N ASN A 81 -2.75 14.11 -27.77
CA ASN A 81 -2.00 15.21 -27.17
C ASN A 81 -0.48 15.17 -27.43
N SER A 82 0.01 14.15 -28.13
CA SER A 82 1.44 14.03 -28.41
C SER A 82 2.00 15.09 -29.37
N GLN A 83 1.14 15.81 -30.10
CA GLN A 83 1.57 16.86 -31.05
C GLN A 83 1.14 18.28 -30.68
N ASP A 84 0.03 18.51 -29.93
CA ASP A 84 -0.57 19.82 -29.80
C ASP A 84 -0.64 20.41 -28.39
N VAL A 85 -0.41 19.65 -27.33
CA VAL A 85 -0.59 20.13 -25.94
C VAL A 85 0.69 20.65 -25.31
N VAL A 86 1.81 20.49 -25.96
CA VAL A 86 2.97 21.32 -25.62
C VAL A 86 2.72 22.68 -26.27
N SER A 87 2.05 23.59 -25.54
CA SER A 87 1.91 24.99 -25.92
C SER A 87 3.20 25.46 -26.61
N PRO A 88 3.12 26.23 -27.71
CA PRO A 88 4.30 26.83 -28.35
C PRO A 88 5.22 27.55 -27.36
N LEU A 89 4.66 28.02 -26.24
CA LEU A 89 5.37 28.56 -25.09
C LEU A 89 6.33 27.58 -24.40
N TYR A 90 6.00 26.26 -24.39
CA TYR A 90 6.88 25.25 -23.79
C TYR A 90 7.98 24.73 -24.72
N LYS A 91 7.86 25.02 -26.04
CA LYS A 91 8.90 24.69 -27.01
C LYS A 91 10.10 25.65 -26.96
N ASN A 92 9.94 26.79 -26.29
CA ASN A 92 11.03 27.77 -26.14
C ASN A 92 11.61 27.71 -24.71
N PRO A 93 12.87 27.25 -24.51
CA PRO A 93 13.52 27.13 -23.20
C PRO A 93 13.60 28.45 -22.41
N GLU A 94 13.78 29.59 -23.12
CA GLU A 94 13.89 30.91 -22.51
C GLU A 94 12.56 31.43 -21.94
N LEU A 95 11.45 31.15 -22.66
CA LEU A 95 10.10 31.46 -22.21
C LEU A 95 9.66 30.56 -21.06
N LYS A 96 10.18 29.33 -20.99
CA LYS A 96 9.88 28.36 -19.92
C LYS A 96 10.35 28.85 -18.54
N SER A 97 11.53 29.47 -18.47
CA SER A 97 12.04 30.02 -17.20
C SER A 97 11.29 31.27 -16.74
N ILE A 98 10.94 32.15 -17.67
CA ILE A 98 10.18 33.39 -17.38
C ILE A 98 8.75 33.10 -16.95
N LEU A 99 8.11 32.08 -17.54
CA LEU A 99 6.75 31.66 -17.18
C LEU A 99 6.68 30.93 -15.86
N ALA A 100 7.68 30.13 -15.51
CA ALA A 100 7.76 29.45 -14.22
C ALA A 100 7.89 30.44 -13.04
N GLU A 101 8.54 31.58 -13.24
CA GLU A 101 8.63 32.64 -12.23
C GLU A 101 7.37 33.52 -12.15
N ALA A 102 6.60 33.63 -13.23
CA ALA A 102 5.57 34.67 -13.34
C ALA A 102 4.15 34.22 -13.04
N THR A 103 3.79 32.91 -13.10
CA THR A 103 2.37 32.57 -13.08
C THR A 103 2.01 31.20 -12.50
N PRO A 104 1.27 31.16 -11.36
CA PRO A 104 0.81 29.93 -10.72
C PRO A 104 0.05 28.97 -11.64
N TRP A 105 -0.71 29.46 -12.63
CA TRP A 105 -1.48 28.62 -13.56
C TRP A 105 -0.61 27.87 -14.57
N ALA A 106 0.58 28.40 -14.93
CA ALA A 106 1.49 27.71 -15.84
C ALA A 106 2.09 26.47 -15.14
N ILE A 107 2.40 26.59 -13.83
CA ILE A 107 2.83 25.50 -12.98
C ILE A 107 1.71 24.46 -12.85
N GLU A 108 0.47 24.87 -12.71
CA GLU A 108 -0.68 24.00 -12.56
C GLU A 108 -0.99 23.23 -13.86
N ALA A 109 -0.95 23.89 -15.01
CA ALA A 109 -1.09 23.25 -16.32
C ALA A 109 0.04 22.28 -16.64
N GLN A 110 1.27 22.60 -16.24
CA GLN A 110 2.41 21.71 -16.34
C GLN A 110 2.20 20.48 -15.47
N ASN A 111 1.79 20.66 -14.23
CA ASN A 111 1.50 19.57 -13.30
C ASN A 111 0.41 18.63 -13.81
N GLU A 112 -0.64 19.15 -14.46
CA GLU A 112 -1.70 18.33 -15.04
C GLU A 112 -1.18 17.48 -16.21
N THR A 113 -0.43 18.09 -17.12
CA THR A 113 0.17 17.40 -18.27
C THR A 113 1.17 16.32 -17.80
N GLU A 114 2.03 16.65 -16.84
CA GLU A 114 2.98 15.70 -16.24
C GLU A 114 2.26 14.55 -15.51
N ARG A 115 1.15 14.84 -14.80
CA ARG A 115 0.33 13.80 -14.17
C ARG A 115 -0.27 12.85 -15.20
N MET A 116 -0.84 13.36 -16.27
CA MET A 116 -1.45 12.53 -17.32
C MET A 116 -0.40 11.73 -18.10
N GLN A 117 0.77 12.31 -18.36
CA GLN A 117 1.89 11.60 -18.94
C GLN A 117 2.36 10.47 -18.01
N SER A 118 2.54 10.76 -16.73
CA SER A 118 2.91 9.78 -15.71
C SER A 118 1.88 8.65 -15.58
N LEU A 119 0.58 8.96 -15.69
CA LEU A 119 -0.47 7.94 -15.72
C LEU A 119 -0.40 7.06 -16.96
N SER A 120 -0.09 7.64 -18.13
CA SER A 120 0.07 6.86 -19.36
C SER A 120 1.26 5.89 -19.30
N GLU A 121 2.33 6.31 -18.61
CA GLU A 121 3.50 5.47 -18.37
C GLU A 121 3.25 4.42 -17.27
N LEU A 122 2.41 4.77 -16.26
CA LEU A 122 2.01 3.85 -15.20
C LEU A 122 1.37 2.58 -15.75
N PHE A 123 0.55 2.70 -16.79
CA PHE A 123 -0.22 1.59 -17.36
C PHE A 123 0.42 0.94 -18.58
N ASP A 124 1.68 1.24 -18.87
CA ASP A 124 2.44 0.52 -19.91
C ASP A 124 2.72 -0.92 -19.43
N GLU A 125 2.14 -1.90 -20.10
CA GLU A 125 2.18 -3.31 -19.70
C GLU A 125 3.61 -3.87 -19.69
N ASN A 126 4.41 -3.56 -20.70
CA ASN A 126 5.79 -4.02 -20.79
C ASN A 126 6.65 -3.44 -19.66
N ARG A 127 6.43 -2.15 -19.36
CA ARG A 127 7.12 -1.47 -18.25
C ARG A 127 6.71 -2.05 -16.90
N LEU A 128 5.41 -2.29 -16.68
CA LEU A 128 4.92 -2.91 -15.45
C LEU A 128 5.51 -4.30 -15.22
N GLU A 129 5.56 -5.13 -16.28
CA GLU A 129 6.16 -6.45 -16.19
C GLU A 129 7.66 -6.38 -15.87
N TYR A 130 8.38 -5.49 -16.54
CA TYR A 130 9.80 -5.25 -16.30
C TYR A 130 10.06 -4.81 -14.84
N LEU A 131 9.34 -3.80 -14.35
CA LEU A 131 9.50 -3.28 -12.99
C LEU A 131 9.17 -4.33 -11.92
N GLN A 132 8.15 -5.15 -12.14
CA GLN A 132 7.83 -6.26 -11.25
C GLN A 132 8.94 -7.31 -11.21
N LYS A 133 9.50 -7.69 -12.36
CA LYS A 133 10.62 -8.66 -12.45
C LYS A 133 11.88 -8.13 -11.75
N GLU A 134 12.21 -6.85 -11.97
CA GLU A 134 13.37 -6.23 -11.32
C GLU A 134 13.18 -6.12 -9.80
N ALA A 135 12.01 -5.76 -9.33
CA ALA A 135 11.72 -5.71 -7.89
C ALA A 135 11.84 -7.10 -7.24
N LEU A 136 11.31 -8.15 -7.88
CA LEU A 136 11.44 -9.53 -7.39
C LEU A 136 12.90 -10.01 -7.35
N LYS A 137 13.69 -9.65 -8.36
CA LYS A 137 15.13 -9.95 -8.40
C LYS A 137 15.85 -9.29 -7.23
N LYS A 138 15.61 -7.99 -6.99
CA LYS A 138 16.18 -7.26 -5.86
C LYS A 138 15.72 -7.83 -4.51
N LEU A 139 14.45 -8.21 -4.37
CA LEU A 139 13.97 -8.91 -3.16
C LEU A 139 14.66 -10.25 -2.95
N ALA A 140 14.93 -11.01 -4.01
CA ALA A 140 15.67 -12.27 -3.91
C ALA A 140 17.12 -12.05 -3.43
N GLU A 141 17.77 -10.95 -3.85
CA GLU A 141 19.12 -10.60 -3.38
C GLU A 141 19.17 -10.13 -1.91
N LEU A 142 18.04 -9.58 -1.40
CA LEU A 142 17.91 -9.17 0.00
C LEU A 142 17.46 -10.30 0.93
N GLN A 143 17.07 -11.46 0.39
CA GLN A 143 16.73 -12.62 1.18
C GLN A 143 18.01 -13.32 1.65
N THR A 144 18.18 -13.44 2.96
CA THR A 144 19.35 -14.06 3.56
C THR A 144 19.31 -15.59 3.43
N THR A 145 20.43 -16.24 3.70
CA THR A 145 20.52 -17.71 3.72
C THR A 145 19.62 -18.35 4.78
N GLU A 146 19.27 -17.62 5.84
CA GLU A 146 18.32 -18.05 6.87
C GLU A 146 16.87 -18.03 6.40
N GLY A 147 16.59 -17.34 5.28
CA GLY A 147 15.27 -17.23 4.66
C GLY A 147 14.53 -15.92 4.95
N GLY A 148 14.90 -15.17 5.98
CA GLY A 148 14.34 -13.86 6.25
C GLY A 148 14.91 -12.76 5.33
N TRP A 149 14.23 -11.64 5.22
CA TRP A 149 14.75 -10.47 4.49
C TRP A 149 15.49 -9.51 5.41
N CYS A 150 16.61 -8.99 4.92
CA CYS A 150 17.34 -7.89 5.53
C CYS A 150 16.79 -6.54 5.05
N TRP A 151 17.06 -5.47 5.80
CA TRP A 151 16.66 -4.12 5.40
C TRP A 151 17.48 -3.63 4.19
N PHE A 152 18.80 -3.71 4.30
CA PHE A 152 19.75 -3.42 3.22
C PHE A 152 20.62 -4.63 2.97
N LYS A 153 21.22 -4.73 1.77
CA LYS A 153 22.11 -5.82 1.38
C LYS A 153 23.24 -5.99 2.39
N ASN A 154 23.56 -7.24 2.71
CA ASN A 154 24.57 -7.65 3.68
C ASN A 154 24.23 -7.39 5.18
N MET A 155 23.01 -6.98 5.49
CA MET A 155 22.53 -6.94 6.87
C MET A 155 21.97 -8.29 7.31
N PRO A 156 21.87 -8.57 8.62
CA PRO A 156 21.17 -9.74 9.11
C PRO A 156 19.68 -9.69 8.77
N ALA A 157 19.04 -10.85 8.72
CA ALA A 157 17.61 -10.96 8.54
C ALA A 157 16.85 -10.19 9.62
N ASN A 158 15.84 -9.45 9.23
CA ASN A 158 14.99 -8.69 10.13
C ASN A 158 13.57 -9.25 10.11
N ARG A 159 13.07 -9.60 11.29
CA ARG A 159 11.76 -10.21 11.45
C ARG A 159 10.62 -9.29 10.99
N PHE A 160 10.65 -8.02 11.39
CA PHE A 160 9.62 -7.05 11.04
C PHE A 160 9.55 -6.81 9.52
N ILE A 161 10.71 -6.66 8.86
CA ILE A 161 10.80 -6.53 7.40
C ILE A 161 10.24 -7.79 6.71
N THR A 162 10.60 -8.96 7.21
CA THR A 162 10.12 -10.24 6.67
C THR A 162 8.59 -10.36 6.77
N LEU A 163 8.00 -9.98 7.91
CA LEU A 163 6.56 -9.96 8.11
C LEU A 163 5.85 -9.01 7.14
N ASN A 164 6.41 -7.82 6.92
CA ASN A 164 5.84 -6.83 6.01
C ASN A 164 5.88 -7.29 4.55
N ILE A 165 7.00 -7.86 4.10
CA ILE A 165 7.14 -8.37 2.73
C ILE A 165 6.15 -9.51 2.48
N LEU A 166 6.05 -10.49 3.39
CA LEU A 166 5.09 -11.59 3.27
C LEU A 166 3.65 -11.10 3.24
N THR A 167 3.32 -10.11 4.08
CA THR A 167 2.00 -9.49 4.10
C THR A 167 1.68 -8.84 2.76
N ALA A 168 2.61 -8.07 2.19
CA ALA A 168 2.44 -7.41 0.91
C ALA A 168 2.28 -8.41 -0.23
N MET A 169 3.14 -9.45 -0.30
CA MET A 169 3.05 -10.49 -1.32
C MET A 169 1.70 -11.21 -1.30
N GLN A 170 1.22 -11.58 -0.12
CA GLN A 170 -0.06 -12.28 -0.02
C GLN A 170 -1.26 -11.39 -0.31
N ARG A 171 -1.19 -10.10 0.04
CA ARG A 171 -2.21 -9.14 -0.34
C ARG A 171 -2.29 -8.95 -1.85
N ILE A 172 -1.18 -8.96 -2.56
CA ILE A 172 -1.16 -8.95 -4.02
C ILE A 172 -1.91 -10.17 -4.58
N THR A 173 -1.63 -11.35 -4.07
CA THR A 173 -2.32 -12.58 -4.47
C THR A 173 -3.83 -12.50 -4.24
N LEU A 174 -4.24 -11.98 -3.07
CA LEU A 174 -5.66 -11.91 -2.68
C LEU A 174 -6.44 -10.81 -3.44
N TYR A 175 -5.85 -9.61 -3.61
CA TYR A 175 -6.58 -8.45 -4.13
C TYR A 175 -6.33 -8.21 -5.61
N ALA A 176 -5.13 -8.45 -6.11
CA ALA A 176 -4.80 -8.34 -7.52
C ALA A 176 -5.06 -9.65 -8.29
N GLN A 177 -5.52 -10.71 -7.61
CA GLN A 177 -5.77 -12.05 -8.17
C GLN A 177 -4.56 -12.59 -8.97
N LYS A 178 -3.37 -12.11 -8.62
CA LYS A 178 -2.12 -12.52 -9.25
C LYS A 178 -1.57 -13.73 -8.51
N GLN A 179 -1.49 -14.88 -9.19
CA GLN A 179 -0.86 -16.06 -8.62
C GLN A 179 0.67 -15.85 -8.52
N SER A 180 1.22 -16.24 -7.37
CA SER A 180 2.67 -16.26 -7.16
C SER A 180 3.34 -17.26 -8.09
N ASN A 181 4.43 -16.82 -8.73
CA ASN A 181 5.27 -17.73 -9.52
C ASN A 181 6.12 -18.64 -8.61
N GLU A 182 6.84 -19.60 -9.19
CA GLU A 182 7.65 -20.57 -8.44
C GLU A 182 8.79 -19.91 -7.65
N GLN A 183 9.35 -18.82 -8.12
CA GLN A 183 10.38 -18.08 -7.39
C GLN A 183 9.78 -17.39 -6.16
N GLU A 184 8.64 -16.72 -6.33
CA GLU A 184 7.89 -16.08 -5.23
C GLU A 184 7.50 -17.10 -4.15
N LYS A 185 6.94 -18.24 -4.55
CA LYS A 185 6.58 -19.32 -3.63
C LYS A 185 7.78 -19.84 -2.82
N ARG A 186 8.91 -20.03 -3.48
CA ARG A 186 10.16 -20.46 -2.79
C ARG A 186 10.64 -19.42 -1.80
N MET A 187 10.62 -18.14 -2.16
CA MET A 187 11.00 -17.05 -1.25
C MET A 187 10.06 -16.98 -0.05
N GLN A 188 8.76 -17.04 -0.29
CA GLN A 188 7.72 -17.02 0.75
C GLN A 188 7.89 -18.22 1.70
N PHE A 189 8.09 -19.42 1.18
CA PHE A 189 8.29 -20.61 1.98
C PHE A 189 9.50 -20.51 2.92
N LYS A 190 10.67 -20.08 2.40
CA LYS A 190 11.88 -19.85 3.21
C LYS A 190 11.65 -18.81 4.30
N ALA A 191 10.93 -17.73 3.97
CA ALA A 191 10.65 -16.67 4.92
C ALA A 191 9.70 -17.11 6.04
N ILE A 192 8.69 -17.92 5.72
CA ILE A 192 7.82 -18.54 6.73
C ILE A 192 8.62 -19.45 7.65
N GLN A 193 9.50 -20.28 7.12
CA GLN A 193 10.37 -21.14 7.94
C GLN A 193 11.30 -20.33 8.86
N TYR A 194 11.83 -19.20 8.38
CA TYR A 194 12.60 -18.27 9.21
C TYR A 194 11.76 -17.73 10.38
N LEU A 195 10.55 -17.22 10.09
CA LEU A 195 9.66 -16.71 11.13
C LEU A 195 9.25 -17.76 12.15
N ASP A 196 8.98 -18.99 11.70
CA ASP A 196 8.64 -20.11 12.57
C ASP A 196 9.78 -20.44 13.53
N LYS A 197 11.03 -20.46 13.03
CA LYS A 197 12.23 -20.65 13.87
C LYS A 197 12.39 -19.55 14.93
N GLU A 198 12.14 -18.28 14.55
CA GLU A 198 12.24 -17.18 15.49
C GLU A 198 11.17 -17.28 16.61
N VAL A 199 9.94 -17.65 16.24
CA VAL A 199 8.86 -17.84 17.22
C VAL A 199 9.15 -19.03 18.16
N ILE A 200 9.73 -20.12 17.68
CA ILE A 200 10.16 -21.26 18.53
C ILE A 200 11.22 -20.80 19.54
N LYS A 201 12.21 -19.98 19.12
CA LYS A 201 13.21 -19.40 20.02
C LYS A 201 12.60 -18.55 21.13
N GLU A 202 11.57 -17.73 20.78
CA GLU A 202 10.86 -16.92 21.74
C GLU A 202 9.97 -17.72 22.68
N TYR A 203 9.30 -18.75 22.18
CA TYR A 203 8.48 -19.65 22.98
C TYR A 203 9.27 -20.29 24.13
N LYS A 204 10.52 -20.67 23.86
CA LYS A 204 11.44 -21.22 24.88
C LYS A 204 11.76 -20.23 26.00
N LYS A 205 11.63 -18.90 25.76
CA LYS A 205 11.84 -17.85 26.77
C LYS A 205 10.62 -17.63 27.68
N ASN A 206 9.50 -18.32 27.39
CA ASN A 206 8.26 -18.33 28.17
C ASN A 206 7.71 -16.93 28.49
N SER A 207 7.55 -16.08 27.47
CA SER A 207 6.92 -14.77 27.62
C SER A 207 5.48 -14.90 28.07
N LYS A 208 5.08 -14.07 29.06
CA LYS A 208 3.70 -14.00 29.57
C LYS A 208 2.83 -13.02 28.79
N HIS A 209 3.40 -12.21 27.94
CA HIS A 209 2.72 -11.16 27.16
C HIS A 209 2.96 -11.34 25.69
N ILE A 210 1.91 -11.11 24.91
CA ILE A 210 2.02 -11.09 23.45
C ILE A 210 2.53 -9.72 22.98
N SER A 211 3.56 -9.72 22.11
CA SER A 211 4.08 -8.52 21.48
C SER A 211 3.39 -8.22 20.15
N TYR A 212 3.54 -6.97 19.68
CA TYR A 212 3.04 -6.56 18.36
C TYR A 212 3.61 -7.42 17.22
N GLU A 213 4.91 -7.72 17.23
CA GLU A 213 5.53 -8.59 16.22
C GLU A 213 4.98 -10.02 16.24
N GLN A 214 4.61 -10.54 17.42
CA GLN A 214 3.97 -11.84 17.54
C GLN A 214 2.53 -11.83 17.00
N ILE A 215 1.81 -10.72 17.17
CA ILE A 215 0.49 -10.53 16.54
C ILE A 215 0.64 -10.48 15.01
N LEU A 216 1.64 -9.76 14.49
CA LEU A 216 1.94 -9.74 13.06
C LEU A 216 2.31 -11.14 12.53
N TYR A 217 3.09 -11.92 13.30
CA TYR A 217 3.38 -13.30 12.94
C TYR A 217 2.11 -14.14 12.83
N LEU A 218 1.21 -14.07 13.80
CA LEU A 218 -0.08 -14.77 13.74
C LEU A 218 -0.91 -14.31 12.52
N TYR A 219 -0.88 -13.02 12.21
CA TYR A 219 -1.54 -12.48 11.03
C TYR A 219 -0.97 -13.04 9.74
N VAL A 220 0.36 -13.03 9.58
CA VAL A 220 1.03 -13.61 8.41
C VAL A 220 0.72 -15.10 8.31
N ARG A 221 0.85 -15.86 9.39
CA ARG A 221 0.52 -17.30 9.36
C ARG A 221 -0.93 -17.57 9.01
N SER A 222 -1.85 -16.68 9.38
CA SER A 222 -3.26 -16.77 8.94
C SER A 222 -3.48 -16.54 7.45
N LEU A 223 -2.51 -15.92 6.76
CA LEU A 223 -2.51 -15.73 5.31
C LEU A 223 -1.88 -16.91 4.53
N TYR A 224 -1.02 -17.68 5.17
CA TYR A 224 -0.26 -18.80 4.60
C TYR A 224 -0.67 -20.13 5.25
N ASN A 225 -1.97 -20.41 5.27
CA ASN A 225 -2.52 -21.62 5.89
C ASN A 225 -2.17 -22.92 5.14
N ASP A 226 -1.78 -22.81 3.89
CA ASP A 226 -1.33 -23.90 3.03
C ASP A 226 0.05 -24.43 3.40
N ILE A 227 0.86 -23.64 4.14
CA ILE A 227 2.18 -24.04 4.63
C ILE A 227 2.04 -24.65 6.04
N PRO A 228 2.37 -25.94 6.24
CA PRO A 228 2.25 -26.58 7.56
C PRO A 228 3.12 -25.88 8.63
N LEU A 229 2.62 -25.83 9.86
CA LEU A 229 3.35 -25.25 11.00
C LEU A 229 4.54 -26.09 11.47
N GLY A 230 4.52 -27.41 11.23
CA GLY A 230 5.59 -28.32 11.66
C GLY A 230 5.93 -28.12 13.14
N ASP A 231 7.22 -27.93 13.43
CA ASP A 231 7.76 -27.75 14.80
C ASP A 231 7.27 -26.47 15.49
N ALA A 232 6.74 -25.50 14.73
CA ALA A 232 6.22 -24.26 15.29
C ALA A 232 4.78 -24.38 15.85
N LEU A 233 4.14 -25.56 15.69
CA LEU A 233 2.74 -25.75 16.07
C LEU A 233 2.46 -25.39 17.52
N GLU A 234 3.26 -25.85 18.46
CA GLU A 234 3.06 -25.60 19.89
C GLU A 234 3.30 -24.13 20.26
N ALA A 235 4.33 -23.51 19.66
CA ALA A 235 4.61 -22.11 19.83
C ALA A 235 3.46 -21.23 19.26
N HIS A 236 2.95 -21.57 18.10
CA HIS A 236 1.81 -20.91 17.47
C HIS A 236 0.53 -21.04 18.33
N LYS A 237 0.21 -22.23 18.83
CA LYS A 237 -0.93 -22.46 19.73
C LYS A 237 -0.82 -21.62 21.01
N HIS A 238 0.37 -21.57 21.60
CA HIS A 238 0.64 -20.75 22.79
C HIS A 238 0.38 -19.26 22.53
N LEU A 239 0.91 -18.71 21.41
CA LEU A 239 0.68 -17.32 21.04
C LEU A 239 -0.80 -17.05 20.78
N MET A 240 -1.51 -17.96 20.13
CA MET A 240 -2.95 -17.84 19.92
C MET A 240 -3.73 -17.79 21.23
N GLN A 241 -3.36 -18.63 22.22
CA GLN A 241 -3.97 -18.58 23.56
C GLN A 241 -3.67 -17.27 24.31
N LEU A 242 -2.44 -16.74 24.19
CA LEU A 242 -2.09 -15.45 24.76
C LEU A 242 -2.92 -14.33 24.09
N ALA A 243 -3.04 -14.36 22.77
CA ALA A 243 -3.85 -13.39 22.03
C ALA A 243 -5.32 -13.41 22.48
N ILE A 244 -5.92 -14.59 22.63
CA ILE A 244 -7.29 -14.74 23.11
C ILE A 244 -7.47 -14.18 24.53
N ARG A 245 -6.49 -14.33 25.39
CA ARG A 245 -6.57 -13.83 26.80
C ARG A 245 -6.30 -12.33 26.91
N GLN A 246 -5.50 -11.74 26.01
CA GLN A 246 -4.92 -10.41 26.18
C GLN A 246 -5.40 -9.36 25.18
N TRP A 247 -6.23 -9.70 24.18
CA TRP A 247 -6.68 -8.76 23.14
C TRP A 247 -7.29 -7.45 23.69
N GLY A 248 -7.90 -7.50 24.87
CA GLY A 248 -8.50 -6.32 25.50
C GLY A 248 -7.50 -5.20 25.80
N ARG A 249 -6.20 -5.53 25.98
CA ARG A 249 -5.11 -4.58 26.23
C ARG A 249 -4.41 -4.08 24.98
N SER A 250 -4.76 -4.64 23.81
CA SER A 250 -4.16 -4.28 22.53
C SER A 250 -4.66 -2.94 22.02
N SER A 251 -3.84 -2.26 21.21
CA SER A 251 -4.20 -1.04 20.47
C SER A 251 -5.36 -1.30 19.51
N PHE A 252 -5.99 -0.26 18.96
CA PHE A 252 -7.07 -0.40 17.99
C PHE A 252 -6.62 -1.17 16.73
N TYR A 253 -5.41 -0.89 16.25
CA TYR A 253 -4.86 -1.59 15.09
C TYR A 253 -4.60 -3.07 15.40
N GLU A 254 -3.98 -3.38 16.52
CA GLU A 254 -3.76 -4.77 16.96
C GLU A 254 -5.08 -5.52 17.15
N LYS A 255 -6.11 -4.87 17.72
CA LYS A 255 -7.46 -5.44 17.84
C LYS A 255 -8.04 -5.79 16.47
N ALA A 256 -7.90 -4.90 15.47
CA ALA A 256 -8.37 -5.17 14.12
C ALA A 256 -7.65 -6.37 13.48
N LEU A 257 -6.33 -6.48 13.67
CA LEU A 257 -5.56 -7.65 13.23
C LEU A 257 -6.03 -8.92 13.95
N LEU A 258 -6.19 -8.88 15.27
CA LEU A 258 -6.63 -10.03 16.06
C LEU A 258 -8.05 -10.48 15.69
N ALA A 259 -8.97 -9.55 15.42
CA ALA A 259 -10.30 -9.91 14.93
C ALA A 259 -10.22 -10.69 13.61
N THR A 260 -9.34 -10.24 12.69
CA THR A 260 -9.11 -10.92 11.42
C THR A 260 -8.47 -12.30 11.60
N ILE A 261 -7.47 -12.40 12.47
CA ILE A 261 -6.79 -13.66 12.82
C ILE A 261 -7.82 -14.66 13.40
N PHE A 262 -8.60 -14.23 14.39
CA PHE A 262 -9.59 -15.09 15.04
C PHE A 262 -10.67 -15.54 14.08
N GLN A 263 -11.16 -14.65 13.21
CA GLN A 263 -12.14 -15.02 12.18
C GLN A 263 -11.58 -16.10 11.24
N ARG A 264 -10.33 -15.98 10.79
CA ARG A 264 -9.70 -16.95 9.88
C ARG A 264 -9.43 -18.31 10.53
N HIS A 265 -9.14 -18.31 11.84
CA HIS A 265 -8.92 -19.53 12.61
C HIS A 265 -10.19 -20.11 13.24
N GLY A 266 -11.38 -19.60 12.91
CA GLY A 266 -12.66 -20.12 13.38
C GLY A 266 -13.08 -19.68 14.78
N PHE A 267 -12.34 -18.80 15.45
CA PHE A 267 -12.70 -18.22 16.74
C PHE A 267 -13.70 -17.07 16.59
N LYS A 268 -14.87 -17.37 16.02
CA LYS A 268 -15.87 -16.37 15.61
C LYS A 268 -16.38 -15.51 16.75
N GLU A 269 -16.62 -16.12 17.93
CA GLU A 269 -17.10 -15.38 19.10
C GLU A 269 -16.08 -14.34 19.58
N GLN A 270 -14.80 -14.70 19.62
CA GLN A 270 -13.73 -13.80 20.02
C GLN A 270 -13.57 -12.67 19.00
N ALA A 271 -13.63 -12.98 17.72
CA ALA A 271 -13.61 -11.97 16.67
C ALA A 271 -14.76 -10.99 16.81
N GLN A 272 -15.98 -11.48 17.06
CA GLN A 272 -17.17 -10.65 17.25
C GLN A 272 -17.04 -9.72 18.47
N LYS A 273 -16.56 -10.22 19.60
CA LYS A 273 -16.30 -9.40 20.81
C LYS A 273 -15.33 -8.25 20.54
N ILE A 274 -14.30 -8.50 19.75
CA ILE A 274 -13.35 -7.43 19.36
C ILE A 274 -14.03 -6.41 18.45
N ILE A 275 -14.82 -6.84 17.48
CA ILE A 275 -15.55 -5.94 16.58
C ILE A 275 -16.53 -5.06 17.37
N GLU A 276 -17.25 -5.62 18.32
CA GLU A 276 -18.14 -4.88 19.23
C GLU A 276 -17.36 -3.85 20.05
N SER A 277 -16.21 -4.23 20.63
CA SER A 277 -15.31 -3.31 21.31
C SER A 277 -14.84 -2.17 20.40
N LEU A 278 -14.42 -2.48 19.16
CA LEU A 278 -14.01 -1.46 18.20
C LEU A 278 -15.16 -0.49 17.87
N ARG A 279 -16.38 -1.00 17.64
CA ARG A 279 -17.57 -0.19 17.35
C ARG A 279 -17.94 0.74 18.54
N GLN A 280 -17.80 0.25 19.75
CA GLN A 280 -18.12 1.02 20.97
C GLN A 280 -17.25 2.27 21.10
N TYR A 281 -16.01 2.23 20.64
CA TYR A 281 -15.07 3.36 20.67
C TYR A 281 -15.01 4.17 19.37
N ALA A 282 -15.81 3.82 18.38
CA ALA A 282 -15.88 4.57 17.13
C ALA A 282 -16.72 5.83 17.26
N ILE A 283 -16.28 6.90 16.61
CA ILE A 283 -17.07 8.11 16.42
C ILE A 283 -17.67 8.04 15.02
N VAL A 284 -18.97 8.33 14.94
CA VAL A 284 -19.69 8.37 13.66
C VAL A 284 -20.21 9.77 13.42
N THR A 285 -19.80 10.39 12.32
CA THR A 285 -20.29 11.71 11.90
C THR A 285 -20.77 11.66 10.45
N PRO A 286 -21.73 12.51 10.06
CA PRO A 286 -22.17 12.59 8.66
C PRO A 286 -21.06 13.00 7.69
N GLU A 287 -20.08 13.81 8.17
CA GLU A 287 -18.99 14.36 7.36
C GLU A 287 -17.85 13.39 7.15
N TYR A 288 -17.44 12.67 8.20
CA TYR A 288 -16.25 11.78 8.20
C TYR A 288 -16.59 10.30 8.25
N GLY A 289 -17.87 9.93 8.37
CA GLY A 289 -18.26 8.54 8.57
C GLY A 289 -17.82 7.99 9.92
N MET A 290 -17.41 6.71 9.96
CA MET A 290 -16.94 6.04 11.16
C MET A 290 -15.40 6.10 11.26
N TYR A 291 -14.90 6.62 12.40
CA TYR A 291 -13.45 6.72 12.65
C TYR A 291 -13.10 6.62 14.14
N TRP A 292 -11.82 6.48 14.43
CA TRP A 292 -11.26 6.38 15.79
C TRP A 292 -10.25 7.52 16.03
N PRO A 293 -10.57 8.51 16.91
CA PRO A 293 -9.79 9.74 17.03
C PRO A 293 -8.40 9.57 17.68
N ASN A 294 -8.20 8.51 18.46
CA ASN A 294 -6.96 8.30 19.24
C ASN A 294 -6.02 7.27 18.58
N ASN A 295 -5.94 7.26 17.27
CA ASN A 295 -5.11 6.31 16.52
C ASN A 295 -3.64 6.76 16.39
N GLN A 296 -3.09 7.40 17.44
CA GLN A 296 -1.75 8.00 17.44
C GLN A 296 -0.59 6.99 17.41
N ASN A 297 -0.86 5.68 17.49
CA ASN A 297 0.19 4.64 17.53
C ASN A 297 0.32 3.84 16.24
N ILE A 298 -0.14 4.36 15.11
CA ILE A 298 0.18 3.76 13.81
C ILE A 298 1.54 4.33 13.40
N VAL A 299 2.59 3.65 13.82
CA VAL A 299 3.92 3.81 13.20
C VAL A 299 3.92 2.95 11.96
N PHE A 300 3.90 3.61 10.80
CA PHE A 300 4.11 2.97 9.50
C PHE A 300 5.58 2.64 9.31
#